data_53262c47e82f7844def275048c0bedda
#
_entry.id   53262c47e82f7844def275048c0bedda
#
_cell.length_a   1.000
_cell.length_b   1.000
_cell.length_c   1.000
_cell.angle_alpha   90.00
_cell.angle_beta   90.00
_cell.angle_gamma   90.00
#
_symmetry.space_group_name_H-M   'P 1'
#
loop_
_entity.id
_entity.type
_entity.pdbx_description
1 polymer ?
#
loop_
_entity_poly.entity_id
_entity_poly.type
_entity_poly.pdbx_seq_one_letter_code
_entity_poly.pdbx_strand_id
1 'polypeptide(L)'
;LAESEGWSFGICSPENQPLQRHAAKLLEKYLGKPFRSGPSERIQKNELMPGLGWLDKHFSFILPDENDLTVDGVLKLARALVFRKGIRGLVVDPWNELDHSRPSNLSETEYISQALTKIRRFARTYDVHVWLVAHPTKLPKQTDGKYPVPTPYDVSGSAHWRNKADNSLAVWRDLSE
;
A
#
# COMPACT_ATOMS: atom_id res chain seq x y z
N LEU A 1 8.79 12.13 -0.66
CA LEU A 1 7.52 12.85 -0.83
C LEU A 1 7.03 13.47 0.48
N ALA A 2 6.98 12.75 1.62
CA ALA A 2 6.57 13.33 2.90
C ALA A 2 7.49 14.49 3.31
N GLU A 3 8.80 14.31 3.26
CA GLU A 3 9.78 15.33 3.65
C GLU A 3 10.06 16.35 2.54
N SER A 4 10.26 15.88 1.30
CA SER A 4 10.65 16.77 0.18
C SER A 4 9.50 17.63 -0.32
N GLU A 5 8.28 17.08 -0.35
CA GLU A 5 7.09 17.72 -0.93
C GLU A 5 6.02 18.07 0.11
N GLY A 6 6.24 17.70 1.36
CA GLY A 6 5.28 17.91 2.44
C GLY A 6 3.99 17.10 2.31
N TRP A 7 4.00 16.02 1.53
CA TRP A 7 2.80 15.21 1.32
C TRP A 7 2.36 14.50 2.60
N SER A 8 1.04 14.35 2.73
CA SER A 8 0.43 13.46 3.71
C SER A 8 -0.28 12.30 3.02
N PHE A 9 -0.35 11.17 3.75
CA PHE A 9 -0.77 9.88 3.21
C PHE A 9 -1.88 9.26 4.05
N GLY A 10 -2.86 8.66 3.37
CA GLY A 10 -3.73 7.65 3.96
C GLY A 10 -3.15 6.27 3.69
N ILE A 11 -3.07 5.42 4.70
CA ILE A 11 -2.55 4.05 4.55
C ILE A 11 -3.60 3.05 5.04
N CYS A 12 -4.06 2.20 4.13
CA CYS A 12 -4.80 0.99 4.44
C CYS A 12 -3.88 -0.21 4.24
N SER A 13 -3.44 -0.83 5.32
CA SER A 13 -2.51 -1.95 5.27
C SER A 13 -2.90 -3.05 6.28
N PRO A 14 -3.85 -3.94 5.88
CA PRO A 14 -4.32 -5.03 6.73
C PRO A 14 -3.22 -6.00 7.17
N GLU A 15 -2.25 -6.27 6.32
CA GLU A 15 -1.11 -7.15 6.64
C GLU A 15 -0.17 -6.59 7.72
N ASN A 16 -0.09 -5.27 7.84
CA ASN A 16 0.83 -4.62 8.78
C ASN A 16 0.18 -4.39 10.16
N GLN A 17 -0.30 -5.46 10.76
CA GLN A 17 -0.87 -5.45 12.12
C GLN A 17 0.14 -6.00 13.15
N PRO A 18 0.08 -5.58 14.42
CA PRO A 18 -0.74 -4.48 14.93
C PRO A 18 -0.21 -3.10 14.45
N LEU A 19 -1.07 -2.09 14.47
CA LEU A 19 -0.78 -0.74 13.98
C LEU A 19 0.51 -0.14 14.56
N GLN A 20 0.78 -0.40 15.84
CA GLN A 20 1.99 0.07 16.51
C GLN A 20 3.27 -0.44 15.83
N ARG A 21 3.23 -1.66 15.31
CA ARG A 21 4.36 -2.26 14.59
C ARG A 21 4.56 -1.58 13.23
N HIS A 22 3.48 -1.25 12.55
CA HIS A 22 3.55 -0.50 11.29
C HIS A 22 4.11 0.90 11.52
N ALA A 23 3.59 1.63 12.51
CA ALA A 23 4.10 2.93 12.89
C ALA A 23 5.60 2.90 13.25
N ALA A 24 6.03 1.86 14.00
CA ALA A 24 7.44 1.66 14.33
C ALA A 24 8.31 1.49 13.08
N LYS A 25 7.87 0.68 12.10
CA LYS A 25 8.60 0.52 10.83
C LYS A 25 8.75 1.84 10.05
N LEU A 26 7.73 2.70 10.06
CA LEU A 26 7.81 4.01 9.41
C LEU A 26 8.79 4.93 10.15
N LEU A 27 8.78 4.93 11.47
CA LEU A 27 9.74 5.70 12.28
C LEU A 27 11.18 5.22 12.10
N GLU A 28 11.42 3.91 12.06
CA GLU A 28 12.74 3.35 11.77
C GLU A 28 13.29 3.84 10.42
N LYS A 29 12.43 3.92 9.41
CA LYS A 29 12.80 4.44 8.09
C LYS A 29 13.07 5.94 8.10
N TYR A 30 12.27 6.70 8.81
CA TYR A 30 12.42 8.15 8.92
C TYR A 30 13.69 8.53 9.69
N LEU A 31 13.92 7.90 10.85
CA LEU A 31 15.06 8.21 11.70
C LEU A 31 16.36 7.49 11.27
N GLY A 32 16.28 6.54 10.35
CA GLY A 32 17.43 5.72 9.91
C GLY A 32 18.00 4.81 10.98
N LYS A 33 17.26 4.53 12.03
CA LYS A 33 17.67 3.77 13.21
C LYS A 33 16.65 2.70 13.58
N PRO A 34 17.05 1.52 14.06
CA PRO A 34 16.14 0.49 14.54
C PRO A 34 15.61 0.84 15.95
N PHE A 35 14.44 0.31 16.30
CA PHE A 35 13.95 0.30 17.68
C PHE A 35 14.68 -0.71 18.55
N ARG A 36 15.03 -1.85 17.96
CA ARG A 36 15.68 -2.95 18.68
C ARG A 36 17.16 -2.67 18.90
N SER A 37 17.68 -3.15 20.01
CA SER A 37 19.12 -3.16 20.27
C SER A 37 19.82 -4.12 19.29
N GLY A 38 20.98 -3.73 18.80
CA GLY A 38 21.77 -4.47 17.82
C GLY A 38 23.12 -3.79 17.60
N PRO A 39 23.83 -4.13 16.52
CA PRO A 39 25.14 -3.56 16.22
C PRO A 39 25.10 -2.07 15.84
N SER A 40 23.94 -1.56 15.43
CA SER A 40 23.75 -0.13 15.12
C SER A 40 23.05 0.61 16.26
N GLU A 41 23.26 1.92 16.30
CA GLU A 41 22.58 2.78 17.26
C GLU A 41 21.05 2.70 17.06
N ARG A 42 20.32 2.50 18.15
CA ARG A 42 18.86 2.45 18.14
C ARG A 42 18.25 3.83 18.38
N ILE A 43 16.97 3.96 18.05
CA ILE A 43 16.15 5.15 18.34
C ILE A 43 16.22 5.46 19.84
N GLN A 44 16.55 6.69 20.17
CA GLN A 44 16.63 7.19 21.55
C GLN A 44 15.29 7.83 21.97
N LYS A 45 15.07 7.92 23.29
CA LYS A 45 13.82 8.46 23.86
C LYS A 45 13.57 9.91 23.44
N ASN A 46 14.61 10.73 23.31
CA ASN A 46 14.52 12.11 22.87
C ASN A 46 14.17 12.27 21.37
N GLU A 47 14.44 11.25 20.54
CA GLU A 47 14.11 11.25 19.11
C GLU A 47 12.67 10.78 18.88
N LEU A 48 12.09 10.03 19.84
CA LEU A 48 10.78 9.40 19.67
C LEU A 48 9.65 10.42 19.54
N MET A 49 9.60 11.45 20.39
CA MET A 49 8.51 12.43 20.34
C MET A 49 8.51 13.28 19.07
N PRO A 50 9.66 13.82 18.60
CA PRO A 50 9.73 14.44 17.28
C PRO A 50 9.34 13.50 16.14
N GLY A 51 9.78 12.25 16.19
CA GLY A 51 9.42 11.23 15.19
C GLY A 51 7.92 10.93 15.15
N LEU A 52 7.27 10.81 16.31
CA LEU A 52 5.82 10.63 16.39
C LEU A 52 5.07 11.86 15.85
N GLY A 53 5.55 13.07 16.11
CA GLY A 53 4.99 14.31 15.55
C GLY A 53 5.09 14.32 14.02
N TRP A 54 6.22 13.89 13.46
CA TRP A 54 6.38 13.73 12.03
C TRP A 54 5.40 12.68 11.46
N LEU A 55 5.26 11.53 12.14
CA LEU A 55 4.35 10.47 11.72
C LEU A 55 2.90 10.96 11.69
N ASP A 56 2.44 11.64 12.75
CA ASP A 56 1.06 12.15 12.83
C ASP A 56 0.79 13.24 11.78
N LYS A 57 1.78 14.05 11.46
CA LYS A 57 1.69 15.07 10.42
C LYS A 57 1.52 14.45 9.02
N HIS A 58 2.23 13.38 8.73
CA HIS A 58 2.33 12.86 7.36
C HIS A 58 1.53 11.59 7.10
N PHE A 59 1.12 10.84 8.13
CA PHE A 59 0.44 9.55 7.93
C PHE A 59 -0.86 9.45 8.72
N SER A 60 -1.88 8.96 8.07
CA SER A 60 -3.16 8.61 8.68
C SER A 60 -3.51 7.17 8.32
N PHE A 61 -3.73 6.34 9.32
CA PHE A 61 -4.07 4.94 9.10
C PHE A 61 -5.58 4.79 8.88
N ILE A 62 -5.92 4.12 7.81
CA ILE A 62 -7.29 3.75 7.44
C ILE A 62 -7.53 2.35 7.98
N LEU A 63 -8.42 2.25 8.96
CA LEU A 63 -8.82 1.01 9.60
C LEU A 63 -10.33 0.83 9.38
N PRO A 64 -10.74 0.23 8.26
CA PRO A 64 -12.15 -0.09 8.05
C PRO A 64 -12.62 -1.10 9.08
N ASP A 65 -13.92 -1.10 9.38
CA ASP A 65 -14.53 -2.21 10.11
C ASP A 65 -14.38 -3.52 9.31
N GLU A 66 -14.35 -4.65 10.00
CA GLU A 66 -14.15 -5.97 9.36
C GLU A 66 -15.14 -6.22 8.20
N ASN A 67 -16.37 -5.72 8.29
CA ASN A 67 -17.38 -5.85 7.25
C ASN A 67 -17.29 -4.80 6.11
N ASP A 68 -16.38 -3.84 6.19
CA ASP A 68 -16.22 -2.75 5.21
C ASP A 68 -14.79 -2.67 4.65
N LEU A 69 -14.01 -3.74 4.79
CA LEU A 69 -12.65 -3.85 4.22
C LEU A 69 -12.70 -4.07 2.70
N THR A 70 -13.54 -3.30 2.03
CA THR A 70 -13.75 -3.32 0.57
C THR A 70 -13.07 -2.14 -0.10
N VAL A 71 -12.92 -2.18 -1.42
CA VAL A 71 -12.42 -1.03 -2.19
C VAL A 71 -13.28 0.21 -1.92
N ASP A 72 -14.60 0.06 -1.90
CA ASP A 72 -15.52 1.19 -1.68
C ASP A 72 -15.40 1.74 -0.25
N GLY A 73 -15.26 0.88 0.76
CA GLY A 73 -15.03 1.27 2.16
C GLY A 73 -13.71 2.03 2.34
N VAL A 74 -12.63 1.52 1.76
CA VAL A 74 -11.32 2.19 1.80
C VAL A 74 -11.39 3.56 1.12
N LEU A 75 -11.98 3.66 -0.06
CA LEU A 75 -12.10 4.93 -0.80
C LEU A 75 -13.01 5.94 -0.08
N LYS A 76 -14.06 5.49 0.61
CA LYS A 76 -14.92 6.33 1.45
C LYS A 76 -14.13 6.97 2.60
N LEU A 77 -13.32 6.18 3.31
CA LEU A 77 -12.48 6.68 4.41
C LEU A 77 -11.33 7.57 3.88
N ALA A 78 -10.70 7.19 2.77
CA ALA A 78 -9.69 8.02 2.10
C ALA A 78 -10.25 9.38 1.68
N ARG A 79 -11.48 9.42 1.14
CA ARG A 79 -12.18 10.69 0.83
C ARG A 79 -12.32 11.59 2.07
N ALA A 80 -12.67 11.02 3.21
CA ALA A 80 -12.76 11.79 4.45
C ALA A 80 -11.39 12.39 4.86
N LEU A 81 -10.30 11.64 4.65
CA LEU A 81 -8.95 12.14 4.89
C LEU A 81 -8.52 13.23 3.91
N VAL A 82 -8.94 13.16 2.64
CA VAL A 82 -8.71 14.26 1.68
C VAL A 82 -9.30 15.56 2.21
N PHE A 83 -10.57 15.55 2.66
CA PHE A 83 -11.22 16.77 3.14
C PHE A 83 -10.75 17.23 4.52
N ARG A 84 -10.35 16.32 5.40
CA ARG A 84 -9.95 16.66 6.78
C ARG A 84 -8.48 16.96 6.94
N LYS A 85 -7.61 16.27 6.20
CA LYS A 85 -6.15 16.33 6.36
C LYS A 85 -5.42 16.69 5.05
N GLY A 86 -6.12 16.79 3.94
CA GLY A 86 -5.51 17.12 2.64
C GLY A 86 -4.51 16.07 2.17
N ILE A 87 -4.81 14.78 2.34
CA ILE A 87 -3.88 13.74 1.87
C ILE A 87 -3.67 13.85 0.37
N ARG A 88 -2.42 13.69 -0.05
CA ARG A 88 -2.00 13.64 -1.45
C ARG A 88 -1.63 12.23 -1.91
N GLY A 89 -1.46 11.31 -0.98
CA GLY A 89 -1.17 9.91 -1.22
C GLY A 89 -2.15 8.98 -0.55
N LEU A 90 -2.52 7.89 -1.24
CA LEU A 90 -3.25 6.76 -0.68
C LEU A 90 -2.46 5.49 -0.95
N VAL A 91 -2.18 4.73 0.10
CA VAL A 91 -1.53 3.41 0.01
C VAL A 91 -2.55 2.34 0.39
N VAL A 92 -2.72 1.35 -0.48
CA VAL A 92 -3.52 0.13 -0.20
C VAL A 92 -2.58 -1.06 -0.32
N ASP A 93 -2.31 -1.75 0.80
CA ASP A 93 -1.25 -2.75 0.92
C ASP A 93 -1.68 -3.96 1.76
N PRO A 94 -2.01 -5.08 1.12
CA PRO A 94 -2.19 -5.30 -0.31
C PRO A 94 -3.67 -5.36 -0.76
N TRP A 95 -3.88 -5.37 -2.07
CA TRP A 95 -5.17 -5.68 -2.70
C TRP A 95 -5.73 -7.03 -2.24
N ASN A 96 -4.85 -8.02 -2.09
CA ASN A 96 -5.23 -9.40 -1.81
C ASN A 96 -5.92 -9.59 -0.45
N GLU A 97 -5.74 -8.65 0.48
CA GLU A 97 -6.36 -8.67 1.82
C GLU A 97 -7.70 -7.90 1.88
N LEU A 98 -8.10 -7.28 0.77
CA LEU A 98 -9.43 -6.65 0.72
C LEU A 98 -10.52 -7.68 0.50
N ASP A 99 -11.71 -7.38 1.01
CA ASP A 99 -12.91 -8.18 0.72
C ASP A 99 -13.35 -8.00 -0.74
N HIS A 100 -13.38 -9.09 -1.46
CA HIS A 100 -13.76 -9.15 -2.85
C HIS A 100 -15.13 -9.79 -3.03
N SER A 101 -16.19 -9.14 -2.53
CA SER A 101 -17.59 -9.56 -2.75
C SER A 101 -17.95 -9.36 -4.23
N ARG A 102 -17.48 -10.29 -5.09
CA ARG A 102 -17.76 -10.26 -6.51
C ARG A 102 -19.22 -10.65 -6.79
N PRO A 103 -20.02 -9.78 -7.45
CA PRO A 103 -21.35 -10.17 -7.93
C PRO A 103 -21.30 -11.39 -8.86
N SER A 104 -22.26 -12.29 -8.74
CA SER A 104 -22.29 -13.55 -9.48
C SER A 104 -22.38 -13.39 -11.01
N ASN A 105 -22.85 -12.24 -11.46
CA ASN A 105 -22.96 -11.88 -12.89
C ASN A 105 -21.69 -11.25 -13.48
N LEU A 106 -20.62 -11.06 -12.69
CA LEU A 106 -19.34 -10.55 -13.19
C LEU A 106 -18.28 -11.64 -13.19
N SER A 107 -17.49 -11.69 -14.23
CA SER A 107 -16.22 -12.42 -14.22
C SER A 107 -15.21 -11.74 -13.29
N GLU A 108 -14.19 -12.47 -12.85
CA GLU A 108 -13.12 -11.91 -12.04
C GLU A 108 -12.41 -10.75 -12.75
N THR A 109 -12.14 -10.91 -14.05
CA THR A 109 -11.51 -9.87 -14.88
C THR A 109 -12.35 -8.59 -14.93
N GLU A 110 -13.67 -8.71 -15.08
CA GLU A 110 -14.59 -7.56 -15.11
C GLU A 110 -14.65 -6.88 -13.74
N TYR A 111 -14.71 -7.66 -12.65
CA TYR A 111 -14.69 -7.13 -11.29
C TYR A 111 -13.41 -6.32 -11.01
N ILE A 112 -12.24 -6.89 -11.30
CA ILE A 112 -10.95 -6.20 -11.15
C ILE A 112 -10.92 -4.93 -12.01
N SER A 113 -11.38 -5.02 -13.26
CA SER A 113 -11.48 -3.87 -14.16
C SER A 113 -12.33 -2.74 -13.56
N GLN A 114 -13.48 -3.05 -12.98
CA GLN A 114 -14.37 -2.07 -12.35
C GLN A 114 -13.74 -1.46 -11.10
N ALA A 115 -13.14 -2.29 -10.24
CA ALA A 115 -12.46 -1.84 -9.03
C ALA A 115 -11.30 -0.89 -9.33
N LEU A 116 -10.42 -1.25 -10.28
CA LEU A 116 -9.31 -0.40 -10.73
C LEU A 116 -9.82 0.91 -11.36
N THR A 117 -10.96 0.87 -12.05
CA THR A 117 -11.59 2.09 -12.59
C THR A 117 -12.09 3.00 -11.47
N LYS A 118 -12.67 2.46 -10.39
CA LYS A 118 -13.10 3.24 -9.21
C LYS A 118 -11.89 3.92 -8.55
N ILE A 119 -10.81 3.18 -8.33
CA ILE A 119 -9.56 3.70 -7.75
C ILE A 119 -8.98 4.82 -8.62
N ARG A 120 -8.89 4.61 -9.94
CA ARG A 120 -8.36 5.60 -10.87
C ARG A 120 -9.25 6.86 -10.93
N ARG A 121 -10.58 6.69 -10.87
CA ARG A 121 -11.52 7.82 -10.80
C ARG A 121 -11.32 8.61 -9.51
N PHE A 122 -11.18 7.93 -8.36
CA PHE A 122 -10.88 8.55 -7.08
C PHE A 122 -9.59 9.39 -7.16
N ALA A 123 -8.50 8.79 -7.66
CA ALA A 123 -7.22 9.45 -7.82
C ALA A 123 -7.34 10.78 -8.59
N ARG A 124 -8.04 10.76 -9.73
CA ARG A 124 -8.26 11.94 -10.58
C ARG A 124 -9.19 12.98 -9.96
N THR A 125 -10.28 12.52 -9.31
CA THR A 125 -11.29 13.44 -8.74
C THR A 125 -10.73 14.25 -7.58
N TYR A 126 -9.84 13.64 -6.79
CA TYR A 126 -9.32 14.24 -5.56
C TYR A 126 -7.86 14.68 -5.65
N ASP A 127 -7.24 14.57 -6.82
CA ASP A 127 -5.80 14.84 -7.02
C ASP A 127 -4.92 14.07 -6.02
N VAL A 128 -5.19 12.78 -5.86
CA VAL A 128 -4.48 11.87 -4.96
C VAL A 128 -3.74 10.83 -5.77
N HIS A 129 -2.44 10.64 -5.50
CA HIS A 129 -1.71 9.51 -6.06
C HIS A 129 -2.03 8.24 -5.27
N VAL A 130 -2.37 7.14 -5.95
CA VAL A 130 -2.73 5.88 -5.31
C VAL A 130 -1.65 4.84 -5.59
N TRP A 131 -1.05 4.30 -4.51
CA TRP A 131 -0.21 3.11 -4.56
C TRP A 131 -1.07 1.91 -4.19
N LEU A 132 -1.21 1.00 -5.13
CA LEU A 132 -1.93 -0.26 -4.93
C LEU A 132 -0.93 -1.41 -5.01
N VAL A 133 -0.68 -2.04 -3.87
CA VAL A 133 0.19 -3.22 -3.80
C VAL A 133 -0.65 -4.46 -4.13
N ALA A 134 -0.13 -5.31 -5.00
CA ALA A 134 -0.76 -6.58 -5.35
C ALA A 134 0.31 -7.66 -5.45
N HIS A 135 -0.02 -8.86 -4.98
CA HIS A 135 0.89 -9.98 -5.02
C HIS A 135 0.81 -10.69 -6.37
N PRO A 136 1.94 -11.02 -7.01
CA PRO A 136 1.96 -11.85 -8.21
C PRO A 136 1.54 -13.28 -7.87
N THR A 137 1.08 -14.01 -8.87
CA THR A 137 0.92 -15.46 -8.80
C THR A 137 2.27 -16.13 -8.55
N LYS A 138 2.25 -17.37 -8.06
CA LYS A 138 3.47 -18.16 -7.93
C LYS A 138 4.04 -18.46 -9.31
N LEU A 139 5.13 -17.79 -9.65
CA LEU A 139 5.82 -18.00 -10.94
C LEU A 139 6.61 -19.31 -10.92
N PRO A 140 6.67 -20.06 -12.04
CA PRO A 140 7.55 -21.21 -12.15
C PRO A 140 9.00 -20.76 -12.21
N LYS A 141 9.89 -21.60 -11.68
CA LYS A 141 11.34 -21.39 -11.85
C LYS A 141 11.71 -21.53 -13.32
N GLN A 142 12.66 -20.71 -13.73
CA GLN A 142 13.30 -20.81 -15.04
C GLN A 142 14.24 -22.01 -15.12
N THR A 143 14.78 -22.28 -16.30
CA THR A 143 15.71 -23.41 -16.56
C THR A 143 17.00 -23.32 -15.74
N ASP A 144 17.41 -22.12 -15.34
CA ASP A 144 18.55 -21.85 -14.45
C ASP A 144 18.21 -22.03 -12.95
N GLY A 145 16.99 -22.45 -12.62
CA GLY A 145 16.53 -22.67 -11.26
C GLY A 145 16.08 -21.41 -10.51
N LYS A 146 16.19 -20.22 -11.11
CA LYS A 146 15.81 -18.93 -10.51
C LYS A 146 14.36 -18.59 -10.77
N TYR A 147 13.78 -17.75 -9.91
CA TYR A 147 12.48 -17.16 -10.16
C TYR A 147 12.64 -15.92 -11.07
N PRO A 148 11.80 -15.76 -12.09
CA PRO A 148 11.83 -14.57 -12.92
C PRO A 148 11.40 -13.34 -12.11
N VAL A 149 11.82 -12.16 -12.56
CA VAL A 149 11.30 -10.89 -12.04
C VAL A 149 9.82 -10.78 -12.40
N PRO A 150 8.92 -10.61 -11.43
CA PRO A 150 7.49 -10.51 -11.72
C PRO A 150 7.18 -9.24 -12.52
N THR A 151 6.15 -9.32 -13.33
CA THR A 151 5.61 -8.19 -14.09
C THR A 151 4.15 -7.93 -13.68
N PRO A 152 3.55 -6.80 -14.05
CA PRO A 152 2.13 -6.55 -13.78
C PRO A 152 1.17 -7.57 -14.43
N TYR A 153 1.62 -8.33 -15.43
CA TYR A 153 0.84 -9.40 -16.02
C TYR A 153 0.78 -10.66 -15.17
N ASP A 154 1.69 -10.79 -14.22
CA ASP A 154 1.77 -11.93 -13.31
C ASP A 154 0.85 -11.78 -12.09
N VAL A 155 0.18 -10.64 -11.94
CA VAL A 155 -0.86 -10.46 -10.93
C VAL A 155 -2.12 -11.21 -11.37
N SER A 156 -2.67 -12.04 -10.45
CA SER A 156 -3.82 -12.89 -10.75
C SER A 156 -5.05 -12.12 -11.25
N GLY A 157 -5.84 -12.79 -12.08
CA GLY A 157 -7.21 -12.44 -12.39
C GLY A 157 -7.41 -11.48 -13.56
N SER A 158 -6.42 -10.68 -13.97
CA SER A 158 -6.68 -9.73 -15.07
C SER A 158 -5.43 -9.06 -15.65
N ALA A 159 -5.36 -8.92 -16.97
CA ALA A 159 -4.42 -8.04 -17.67
C ALA A 159 -4.67 -6.54 -17.38
N HIS A 160 -5.80 -6.20 -16.75
CA HIS A 160 -6.11 -4.80 -16.42
C HIS A 160 -5.17 -4.20 -15.38
N TRP A 161 -4.45 -5.01 -14.61
CA TRP A 161 -3.39 -4.54 -13.73
C TRP A 161 -2.36 -3.71 -14.49
N ARG A 162 -1.89 -4.20 -15.62
CA ARG A 162 -0.97 -3.46 -16.48
C ARG A 162 -1.66 -2.31 -17.24
N ASN A 163 -2.88 -2.56 -17.75
CA ASN A 163 -3.53 -1.63 -18.66
C ASN A 163 -4.09 -0.38 -17.96
N LYS A 164 -4.37 -0.45 -16.66
CA LYS A 164 -4.98 0.65 -15.88
C LYS A 164 -4.01 1.32 -14.92
N ALA A 165 -2.79 0.81 -14.76
CA ALA A 165 -1.74 1.47 -14.01
C ALA A 165 -1.08 2.55 -14.88
N ASP A 166 -0.87 3.74 -14.32
CA ASP A 166 -0.09 4.79 -14.98
C ASP A 166 1.41 4.46 -14.85
N ASN A 167 1.82 3.90 -13.70
CA ASN A 167 3.16 3.38 -13.43
C ASN A 167 3.06 2.00 -12.77
N SER A 168 4.06 1.16 -12.99
CA SER A 168 4.16 -0.15 -12.37
C SER A 168 5.58 -0.40 -11.88
N LEU A 169 5.69 -0.85 -10.64
CA LEU A 169 6.96 -1.18 -10.00
C LEU A 169 6.92 -2.63 -9.54
N ALA A 170 7.94 -3.41 -9.86
CA ALA A 170 8.15 -4.73 -9.29
C ALA A 170 9.26 -4.67 -8.24
N VAL A 171 8.97 -5.16 -7.04
CA VAL A 171 9.99 -5.36 -6.01
C VAL A 171 10.41 -6.82 -6.06
N TRP A 172 11.67 -7.07 -6.38
CA TRP A 172 12.23 -8.40 -6.51
C TRP A 172 13.56 -8.49 -5.78
N ARG A 173 13.86 -9.65 -5.23
CA ARG A 173 15.12 -9.93 -4.58
C ARG A 173 15.71 -11.22 -5.13
N ASP A 174 16.96 -11.18 -5.57
CA ASP A 174 17.72 -12.38 -5.87
C ASP A 174 18.07 -13.10 -4.55
N LEU A 175 17.64 -14.34 -4.43
CA LEU A 175 17.90 -15.20 -3.26
C LEU A 175 18.96 -16.26 -3.58
N SER A 176 19.72 -16.11 -4.66
CA SER A 176 20.71 -17.08 -5.12
C SER A 176 22.09 -16.93 -4.46
N GLU A 177 22.23 -16.11 -3.39
CA GLU A 177 23.42 -16.02 -2.54
C GLU A 177 23.16 -16.61 -1.16
#